data_27cdb71d7bf4782973c6da122fbcd985
#
_entry.id   27cdb71d7bf4782973c6da122fbcd985
#
_cell.length_a   1.000
_cell.length_b   1.000
_cell.length_c   1.000
_cell.angle_alpha   90.00
_cell.angle_beta   90.00
_cell.angle_gamma   90.00
#
_symmetry.space_group_name_H-M   'P 1'
#
loop_
_entity.id
_entity.type
_entity.pdbx_description
1 polymer ?
#
loop_
_entity_poly.entity_id
_entity_poly.type
_entity_poly.pdbx_seq_one_letter_code
_entity_poly.pdbx_strand_id
1 'polypeptide(L)'
;FSLSTAGNTNGSAVTYASWTFRKAEKFFDVVTYTGNATNRTISHNLGSTPALILVKNMNISSNWFVYNQNLTADAEDRYLILNETTAESGVAATVWNRTAPTDSVFSVGTFEDVNGSGHTMVAYLFASDAGGFGDDEDESIIKCGTYTGNGGSSVNSVTVGFEPQWILVKNVTAAGSWAMYDTMRGWAVSANSSDDARLFANSSGAESLGNAFNPTATGFEFQLNNATWNNSGNNFIYIAIRRPMKTPEAGTEVYTTI
;
A
#
# COMPACT_ATOMS: atom_id res chain seq x y z
N PHE A 1 15.46 11.38 -9.90
CA PHE A 1 15.16 12.50 -8.97
C PHE A 1 16.45 13.05 -8.37
N SER A 2 16.41 14.28 -7.86
CA SER A 2 17.53 14.91 -7.17
C SER A 2 17.13 15.21 -5.72
N LEU A 3 18.10 15.07 -4.79
CA LEU A 3 17.90 15.35 -3.38
C LEU A 3 18.45 16.74 -3.03
N SER A 4 17.73 17.45 -2.14
CA SER A 4 18.21 18.70 -1.54
C SER A 4 19.23 18.42 -0.42
N THR A 5 19.70 19.46 0.25
CA THR A 5 20.60 19.36 1.42
C THR A 5 19.82 19.10 2.73
N ALA A 6 18.52 18.87 2.68
CA ALA A 6 17.70 18.63 3.88
C ALA A 6 18.12 17.33 4.60
N GLY A 7 18.46 17.40 5.87
CA GLY A 7 18.98 16.29 6.66
C GLY A 7 18.01 15.09 6.75
N ASN A 8 16.71 15.32 6.63
CA ASN A 8 15.70 14.25 6.65
C ASN A 8 15.65 13.38 5.39
N THR A 9 16.24 13.84 4.28
CA THR A 9 16.24 13.14 2.98
C THR A 9 17.62 13.00 2.37
N ASN A 10 18.63 13.66 2.92
CA ASN A 10 20.00 13.66 2.41
C ASN A 10 21.02 14.00 3.52
N GLY A 11 20.88 13.45 4.70
CA GLY A 11 21.85 13.60 5.79
C GLY A 11 23.19 12.93 5.48
N SER A 12 24.29 13.53 5.90
CA SER A 12 25.63 12.94 5.70
C SER A 12 25.76 11.62 6.48
N ALA A 13 26.29 10.59 5.82
CA ALA A 13 26.49 9.25 6.37
C ALA A 13 25.20 8.55 6.87
N VAL A 14 24.04 8.93 6.33
CA VAL A 14 22.76 8.27 6.62
C VAL A 14 22.30 7.49 5.39
N THR A 15 21.83 6.26 5.61
CA THR A 15 21.25 5.42 4.56
C THR A 15 19.76 5.67 4.45
N TYR A 16 19.25 5.77 3.23
CA TYR A 16 17.84 6.00 2.93
C TYR A 16 17.29 4.91 2.01
N ALA A 17 16.02 4.55 2.21
CA ALA A 17 15.24 3.78 1.27
C ALA A 17 14.24 4.70 0.56
N SER A 18 14.05 4.51 -0.76
CA SER A 18 13.03 5.22 -1.51
C SER A 18 12.34 4.28 -2.49
N TRP A 19 11.02 4.40 -2.60
CA TRP A 19 10.22 3.69 -3.59
C TRP A 19 9.67 4.71 -4.57
N THR A 20 9.92 4.49 -5.86
CA THR A 20 9.46 5.37 -6.93
C THR A 20 8.46 4.62 -7.79
N PHE A 21 7.22 5.07 -7.79
CA PHE A 21 6.17 4.52 -8.64
C PHE A 21 5.99 5.42 -9.87
N ARG A 22 5.95 4.80 -11.05
CA ARG A 22 5.61 5.49 -12.28
C ARG A 22 4.09 5.47 -12.45
N LYS A 23 3.52 6.64 -12.75
CA LYS A 23 2.11 6.74 -13.14
C LYS A 23 1.84 5.89 -14.38
N ALA A 24 0.89 4.98 -14.28
CA ALA A 24 0.43 4.09 -15.35
C ALA A 24 -1.02 3.67 -15.09
N GLU A 25 -1.82 3.59 -16.15
CA GLU A 25 -3.18 3.05 -16.08
C GLU A 25 -3.17 1.65 -15.47
N LYS A 26 -4.24 1.32 -14.74
CA LYS A 26 -4.44 0.03 -14.05
C LYS A 26 -3.37 -0.32 -13.00
N PHE A 27 -2.52 0.65 -12.64
CA PHE A 27 -1.50 0.50 -11.60
C PHE A 27 -1.55 1.64 -10.59
N PHE A 28 -1.16 2.86 -11.00
CA PHE A 28 -0.95 3.98 -10.09
C PHE A 28 -1.25 5.31 -10.77
N ASP A 29 -1.99 6.17 -10.08
CA ASP A 29 -2.24 7.56 -10.50
C ASP A 29 -1.96 8.54 -9.36
N VAL A 30 -1.62 9.77 -9.69
CA VAL A 30 -1.45 10.89 -8.75
C VAL A 30 -2.31 12.05 -9.20
N VAL A 31 -3.14 12.54 -8.31
CA VAL A 31 -4.04 13.67 -8.55
C VAL A 31 -3.79 14.76 -7.52
N THR A 32 -3.72 16.00 -7.97
CA THR A 32 -3.74 17.17 -7.09
C THR A 32 -5.03 17.95 -7.30
N TYR A 33 -5.61 18.47 -6.22
CA TYR A 33 -6.82 19.27 -6.29
C TYR A 33 -6.84 20.32 -5.18
N THR A 34 -7.61 21.40 -5.40
CA THR A 34 -7.87 22.39 -4.37
C THR A 34 -9.17 22.05 -3.64
N GLY A 35 -9.13 21.91 -2.33
CA GLY A 35 -10.29 21.63 -1.49
C GLY A 35 -11.29 22.80 -1.49
N ASN A 36 -12.54 22.51 -1.22
CA ASN A 36 -13.62 23.50 -1.15
C ASN A 36 -14.58 23.31 0.03
N ALA A 37 -14.29 22.38 0.93
CA ALA A 37 -15.08 22.03 2.11
C ALA A 37 -16.55 21.63 1.80
N THR A 38 -16.84 21.19 0.55
CA THR A 38 -18.17 20.68 0.16
C THR A 38 -18.03 19.29 -0.45
N ASN A 39 -19.07 18.46 -0.29
CA ASN A 39 -19.11 17.13 -0.90
C ASN A 39 -18.96 17.23 -2.41
N ARG A 40 -18.02 16.48 -2.98
CA ARG A 40 -17.77 16.47 -4.42
C ARG A 40 -16.98 15.25 -4.89
N THR A 41 -16.90 15.08 -6.19
CA THR A 41 -16.04 14.09 -6.84
C THR A 41 -14.76 14.73 -7.36
N ILE A 42 -13.69 13.95 -7.40
CA ILE A 42 -12.37 14.28 -7.95
C ILE A 42 -12.08 13.30 -9.08
N SER A 43 -11.82 13.80 -10.28
CA SER A 43 -11.48 12.97 -11.43
C SER A 43 -10.06 12.41 -11.35
N HIS A 44 -9.87 11.21 -11.91
CA HIS A 44 -8.57 10.55 -12.05
C HIS A 44 -8.45 9.80 -13.38
N ASN A 45 -7.24 9.37 -13.71
CA ASN A 45 -6.93 8.62 -14.94
C ASN A 45 -6.27 7.27 -14.61
N LEU A 46 -6.74 6.61 -13.56
CA LEU A 46 -6.22 5.28 -13.18
C LEU A 46 -6.64 4.18 -14.16
N GLY A 47 -7.73 4.39 -14.94
CA GLY A 47 -8.25 3.39 -15.88
C GLY A 47 -8.92 2.18 -15.22
N SER A 48 -9.13 2.24 -13.91
CA SER A 48 -9.86 1.25 -13.10
C SER A 48 -10.32 1.88 -11.80
N THR A 49 -11.25 1.23 -11.09
CA THR A 49 -11.65 1.67 -9.74
C THR A 49 -10.46 1.59 -8.78
N PRO A 50 -10.11 2.67 -8.06
CA PRO A 50 -9.06 2.63 -7.05
C PRO A 50 -9.42 1.67 -5.91
N ALA A 51 -8.52 0.74 -5.63
CA ALA A 51 -8.63 -0.15 -4.47
C ALA A 51 -8.09 0.49 -3.19
N LEU A 52 -7.12 1.41 -3.35
CA LEU A 52 -6.54 2.19 -2.27
C LEU A 52 -6.32 3.61 -2.72
N ILE A 53 -6.67 4.58 -1.85
CA ILE A 53 -6.41 6.00 -2.05
C ILE A 53 -5.73 6.55 -0.80
N LEU A 54 -4.62 7.26 -0.97
CA LEU A 54 -3.95 8.01 0.08
C LEU A 54 -4.15 9.50 -0.19
N VAL A 55 -4.71 10.24 0.76
CA VAL A 55 -4.90 11.70 0.64
C VAL A 55 -4.10 12.44 1.69
N LYS A 56 -3.41 13.50 1.27
CA LYS A 56 -2.67 14.41 2.14
C LYS A 56 -3.01 15.85 1.85
N ASN A 57 -3.34 16.60 2.90
CA ASN A 57 -3.42 18.05 2.86
C ASN A 57 -2.00 18.64 2.90
N MET A 58 -1.65 19.44 1.90
CA MET A 58 -0.31 20.01 1.73
C MET A 58 -0.12 21.35 2.46
N ASN A 59 -1.18 21.97 2.96
CA ASN A 59 -1.15 23.31 3.56
C ASN A 59 -1.06 23.28 5.07
N ILE A 60 -1.48 22.18 5.71
CA ILE A 60 -1.51 22.07 7.17
C ILE A 60 -0.79 20.80 7.63
N SER A 61 -0.38 20.79 8.90
CA SER A 61 0.08 19.57 9.55
C SER A 61 -1.13 18.69 9.86
N SER A 62 -1.36 17.69 9.02
CA SER A 62 -2.50 16.78 9.10
C SER A 62 -2.07 15.33 8.88
N ASN A 63 -2.98 14.41 9.11
CA ASN A 63 -2.75 12.99 8.85
C ASN A 63 -2.82 12.64 7.35
N TRP A 64 -2.30 11.47 7.00
CA TRP A 64 -2.50 10.82 5.71
C TRP A 64 -3.74 9.94 5.79
N PHE A 65 -4.83 10.35 5.17
CA PHE A 65 -6.07 9.59 5.15
C PHE A 65 -6.03 8.50 4.08
N VAL A 66 -6.50 7.31 4.46
CA VAL A 66 -6.46 6.13 3.60
C VAL A 66 -7.87 5.58 3.41
N TYR A 67 -8.31 5.52 2.15
CA TYR A 67 -9.40 4.66 1.71
C TYR A 67 -8.82 3.30 1.30
N ASN A 68 -9.49 2.22 1.65
CA ASN A 68 -9.21 0.89 1.11
C ASN A 68 -10.53 0.14 0.90
N GLN A 69 -10.74 -0.39 -0.30
CA GLN A 69 -11.98 -1.09 -0.68
C GLN A 69 -12.28 -2.32 0.18
N ASN A 70 -11.31 -2.83 0.92
CA ASN A 70 -11.41 -4.05 1.73
C ASN A 70 -11.59 -3.75 3.24
N LEU A 71 -11.98 -2.56 3.63
CA LEU A 71 -12.35 -2.28 5.02
C LEU A 71 -13.61 -3.07 5.42
N THR A 72 -13.80 -3.32 6.72
CA THR A 72 -14.67 -4.40 7.21
C THR A 72 -16.18 -4.19 7.02
N ALA A 73 -16.61 -2.98 6.71
CA ALA A 73 -17.99 -2.65 6.35
C ALA A 73 -17.94 -1.68 5.17
N ASP A 74 -19.01 -0.96 4.89
CA ASP A 74 -19.03 0.03 3.81
C ASP A 74 -17.75 0.88 3.83
N ALA A 75 -16.81 0.57 2.94
CA ALA A 75 -15.45 1.10 2.94
C ALA A 75 -15.41 2.63 2.78
N GLU A 76 -16.39 3.17 2.09
CA GLU A 76 -16.62 4.61 1.89
C GLU A 76 -17.12 5.33 3.15
N ASP A 77 -17.50 4.60 4.19
CA ASP A 77 -17.83 5.13 5.50
C ASP A 77 -16.68 5.05 6.50
N ARG A 78 -15.51 4.56 6.06
CA ARG A 78 -14.38 4.29 6.94
C ARG A 78 -13.08 4.82 6.38
N TYR A 79 -12.08 4.95 7.25
CA TYR A 79 -10.74 5.31 6.84
C TYR A 79 -9.69 4.69 7.77
N LEU A 80 -8.47 4.68 7.31
CA LEU A 80 -7.27 4.44 8.10
C LEU A 80 -6.37 5.68 8.05
N ILE A 81 -5.40 5.71 8.95
CA ILE A 81 -4.37 6.76 8.99
C ILE A 81 -3.01 6.11 8.76
N LEU A 82 -2.32 6.49 7.69
CA LEU A 82 -1.04 5.88 7.31
C LEU A 82 0.08 6.16 8.31
N ASN A 83 0.08 7.34 8.90
CA ASN A 83 1.08 7.78 9.87
C ASN A 83 0.70 7.48 11.34
N GLU A 84 -0.27 6.57 11.57
CA GLU A 84 -0.69 6.15 12.90
C GLU A 84 -0.85 4.63 12.99
N THR A 85 -0.93 4.13 14.23
CA THR A 85 -1.16 2.70 14.51
C THR A 85 -2.62 2.32 14.67
N THR A 86 -3.54 3.29 14.68
CA THR A 86 -4.97 3.07 14.92
C THR A 86 -5.58 2.02 13.98
N ALA A 87 -6.56 1.27 14.49
CA ALA A 87 -7.40 0.40 13.68
C ALA A 87 -8.27 1.22 12.71
N GLU A 88 -9.09 0.55 11.88
CA GLU A 88 -10.04 1.28 11.04
C GLU A 88 -10.98 2.14 11.88
N SER A 89 -11.35 3.30 11.35
CA SER A 89 -12.28 4.21 12.01
C SER A 89 -13.68 3.59 12.13
N GLY A 90 -14.49 4.12 13.03
CA GLY A 90 -15.94 4.01 12.92
C GLY A 90 -16.48 4.78 11.71
N VAL A 91 -17.81 4.84 11.60
CA VAL A 91 -18.48 5.57 10.50
C VAL A 91 -18.04 7.03 10.45
N ALA A 92 -17.58 7.49 9.30
CA ALA A 92 -17.01 8.82 9.07
C ALA A 92 -17.46 9.41 7.71
N ALA A 93 -18.75 9.68 7.60
CA ALA A 93 -19.39 10.19 6.39
C ALA A 93 -18.73 11.43 5.76
N THR A 94 -18.03 12.22 6.55
CA THR A 94 -17.42 13.49 6.10
C THR A 94 -16.10 13.31 5.36
N VAL A 95 -15.51 12.12 5.35
CA VAL A 95 -14.22 11.86 4.67
C VAL A 95 -14.46 11.54 3.19
N TRP A 96 -15.16 10.44 2.88
CA TRP A 96 -15.38 9.95 1.51
C TRP A 96 -16.82 10.18 1.01
N ASN A 97 -17.62 11.00 1.73
CA ASN A 97 -19.00 11.31 1.37
C ASN A 97 -19.89 10.07 1.19
N ARG A 98 -19.63 8.98 1.89
CA ARG A 98 -20.35 7.69 1.75
C ARG A 98 -20.53 7.25 0.32
N THR A 99 -19.53 7.47 -0.51
CA THR A 99 -19.61 7.19 -1.94
C THR A 99 -18.36 6.47 -2.40
N ALA A 100 -18.52 5.22 -2.81
CA ALA A 100 -17.45 4.40 -3.33
C ALA A 100 -16.83 5.02 -4.59
N PRO A 101 -15.51 4.89 -4.80
CA PRO A 101 -14.86 5.30 -6.03
C PRO A 101 -15.40 4.55 -7.26
N THR A 102 -15.26 5.18 -8.42
CA THR A 102 -15.51 4.56 -9.73
C THR A 102 -14.20 4.45 -10.50
N ASP A 103 -14.25 4.06 -11.76
CA ASP A 103 -13.08 4.01 -12.66
C ASP A 103 -12.59 5.39 -13.12
N SER A 104 -13.31 6.45 -12.81
CA SER A 104 -13.05 7.81 -13.29
C SER A 104 -13.05 8.88 -12.20
N VAL A 105 -13.68 8.62 -11.05
CA VAL A 105 -13.77 9.58 -9.94
C VAL A 105 -13.70 8.90 -8.58
N PHE A 106 -13.20 9.62 -7.58
CA PHE A 106 -13.42 9.33 -6.17
C PHE A 106 -14.10 10.49 -5.48
N SER A 107 -14.80 10.23 -4.37
CA SER A 107 -15.55 11.23 -3.63
C SER A 107 -14.78 11.70 -2.41
N VAL A 108 -14.93 13.00 -2.09
CA VAL A 108 -14.47 13.61 -0.84
C VAL A 108 -15.61 14.35 -0.18
N GLY A 109 -15.66 14.27 1.14
CA GLY A 109 -16.65 14.98 1.96
C GLY A 109 -16.18 16.38 2.38
N THR A 110 -16.63 16.80 3.55
CA THR A 110 -16.38 18.14 4.09
C THR A 110 -15.18 18.20 5.05
N PHE A 111 -14.52 17.06 5.31
CA PHE A 111 -13.46 16.97 6.30
C PHE A 111 -12.21 17.76 5.83
N GLU A 112 -11.66 18.60 6.71
CA GLU A 112 -10.59 19.54 6.38
C GLU A 112 -9.33 18.87 5.83
N ASP A 113 -8.95 17.73 6.39
CA ASP A 113 -7.72 17.01 6.02
C ASP A 113 -7.78 16.40 4.61
N VAL A 114 -8.97 16.20 4.04
CA VAL A 114 -9.15 15.65 2.69
C VAL A 114 -9.77 16.66 1.71
N ASN A 115 -10.39 17.76 2.19
CA ASN A 115 -11.07 18.72 1.32
C ASN A 115 -11.17 20.15 1.91
N GLY A 116 -10.20 20.55 2.74
CA GLY A 116 -10.18 21.89 3.37
C GLY A 116 -10.23 23.01 2.33
N SER A 117 -11.06 24.03 2.57
CA SER A 117 -11.31 25.12 1.62
C SER A 117 -10.04 25.91 1.28
N GLY A 118 -9.71 25.97 -0.01
CA GLY A 118 -8.52 26.65 -0.52
C GLY A 118 -7.20 25.89 -0.31
N HIS A 119 -7.22 24.72 0.35
CA HIS A 119 -6.04 23.92 0.58
C HIS A 119 -5.73 23.04 -0.65
N THR A 120 -4.46 22.87 -0.94
CA THR A 120 -3.99 21.91 -1.95
C THR A 120 -3.92 20.52 -1.35
N MET A 121 -4.55 19.56 -2.00
CA MET A 121 -4.51 18.14 -1.67
C MET A 121 -3.70 17.38 -2.70
N VAL A 122 -3.01 16.33 -2.28
CA VAL A 122 -2.49 15.30 -3.16
C VAL A 122 -3.16 13.97 -2.83
N ALA A 123 -3.58 13.25 -3.85
CA ALA A 123 -4.13 11.91 -3.76
C ALA A 123 -3.28 10.93 -4.57
N TYR A 124 -2.90 9.80 -3.96
CA TYR A 124 -2.26 8.67 -4.60
C TYR A 124 -3.27 7.55 -4.72
N LEU A 125 -3.50 7.07 -5.94
CA LEU A 125 -4.51 6.07 -6.25
C LEU A 125 -3.81 4.81 -6.76
N PHE A 126 -4.19 3.67 -6.19
CA PHE A 126 -3.67 2.36 -6.58
C PHE A 126 -4.81 1.47 -7.06
N ALA A 127 -4.59 0.82 -8.20
CA ALA A 127 -5.48 -0.21 -8.72
C ALA A 127 -5.32 -1.54 -7.95
N SER A 128 -6.15 -2.49 -8.26
CA SER A 128 -5.98 -3.88 -7.80
C SER A 128 -6.46 -4.83 -8.88
N ASP A 129 -5.59 -5.74 -9.28
CA ASP A 129 -5.93 -6.88 -10.14
C ASP A 129 -6.66 -6.48 -11.44
N ALA A 130 -6.23 -5.36 -12.02
CA ALA A 130 -6.93 -4.72 -13.14
C ALA A 130 -6.40 -5.16 -14.53
N GLY A 131 -5.39 -6.04 -14.58
CA GLY A 131 -4.73 -6.42 -15.82
C GLY A 131 -3.96 -5.27 -16.47
N GLY A 132 -3.77 -5.32 -17.78
CA GLY A 132 -3.14 -4.26 -18.57
C GLY A 132 -1.62 -4.35 -18.67
N PHE A 133 -1.04 -5.45 -18.20
CA PHE A 133 0.40 -5.71 -18.24
C PHE A 133 0.68 -7.11 -18.82
N GLY A 134 1.94 -7.37 -19.17
CA GLY A 134 2.33 -8.56 -19.92
C GLY A 134 2.09 -8.41 -21.42
N ASP A 135 2.44 -9.44 -22.17
CA ASP A 135 2.34 -9.42 -23.64
C ASP A 135 0.86 -9.50 -24.10
N ASP A 136 0.03 -10.20 -23.35
CA ASP A 136 -1.41 -10.35 -23.64
C ASP A 136 -2.29 -9.33 -22.89
N GLU A 137 -1.70 -8.39 -22.16
CA GLU A 137 -2.37 -7.35 -21.36
C GLU A 137 -3.33 -7.89 -20.27
N ASP A 138 -3.21 -9.14 -19.89
CA ASP A 138 -4.05 -9.80 -18.88
C ASP A 138 -3.37 -9.90 -17.50
N GLU A 139 -2.08 -9.61 -17.41
CA GLU A 139 -1.34 -9.67 -16.15
C GLU A 139 -1.58 -8.46 -15.28
N SER A 140 -1.66 -8.70 -13.97
CA SER A 140 -1.68 -7.66 -12.95
C SER A 140 -0.34 -7.57 -12.23
N ILE A 141 0.12 -6.35 -11.96
CA ILE A 141 1.38 -6.07 -11.24
C ILE A 141 1.15 -5.56 -9.83
N ILE A 142 -0.10 -5.36 -9.45
CA ILE A 142 -0.52 -4.89 -8.12
C ILE A 142 -1.78 -5.62 -7.67
N LYS A 143 -1.82 -5.99 -6.40
CA LYS A 143 -3.01 -6.53 -5.75
C LYS A 143 -3.19 -5.92 -4.36
N CYS A 144 -4.38 -5.41 -4.11
CA CYS A 144 -4.86 -5.02 -2.79
C CYS A 144 -5.86 -6.08 -2.32
N GLY A 145 -5.67 -6.61 -1.13
CA GLY A 145 -6.53 -7.69 -0.63
C GLY A 145 -6.56 -7.74 0.88
N THR A 146 -7.20 -8.80 1.39
CA THR A 146 -7.33 -9.07 2.82
C THR A 146 -6.92 -10.50 3.15
N TYR A 147 -6.59 -10.69 4.42
CA TYR A 147 -6.50 -12.02 5.03
C TYR A 147 -6.88 -11.92 6.51
N THR A 148 -7.21 -13.07 7.10
CA THR A 148 -7.43 -13.19 8.54
C THR A 148 -6.23 -13.85 9.19
N GLY A 149 -5.71 -13.28 10.26
CA GLY A 149 -4.62 -13.86 11.04
C GLY A 149 -5.04 -15.17 11.71
N ASN A 150 -4.13 -16.14 11.73
CA ASN A 150 -4.35 -17.43 12.37
C ASN A 150 -3.54 -17.62 13.66
N GLY A 151 -2.79 -16.60 14.09
CA GLY A 151 -1.99 -16.64 15.31
C GLY A 151 -0.79 -17.58 15.25
N GLY A 152 -0.35 -17.97 14.07
CA GLY A 152 0.77 -18.90 13.89
C GLY A 152 0.46 -20.34 14.26
N SER A 153 -0.83 -20.73 14.32
CA SER A 153 -1.25 -22.11 14.57
C SER A 153 -0.84 -23.07 13.44
N SER A 154 -0.65 -22.54 12.25
CA SER A 154 -0.13 -23.18 11.06
C SER A 154 0.43 -22.10 10.13
N VAL A 155 1.05 -22.50 9.01
CA VAL A 155 1.39 -21.55 7.94
C VAL A 155 0.11 -20.88 7.46
N ASN A 156 0.11 -19.56 7.40
CA ASN A 156 -0.99 -18.74 6.87
C ASN A 156 -0.55 -18.18 5.52
N SER A 157 -1.02 -18.78 4.44
CA SER A 157 -0.62 -18.41 3.08
C SER A 157 -1.65 -17.51 2.42
N VAL A 158 -1.17 -16.45 1.78
CA VAL A 158 -1.98 -15.46 1.04
C VAL A 158 -1.59 -15.49 -0.43
N THR A 159 -2.52 -15.89 -1.30
CA THR A 159 -2.29 -15.94 -2.74
C THR A 159 -2.62 -14.59 -3.37
N VAL A 160 -1.64 -14.01 -4.06
CA VAL A 160 -1.81 -12.75 -4.80
C VAL A 160 -1.75 -12.94 -6.33
N GLY A 161 -1.33 -14.12 -6.80
CA GLY A 161 -1.21 -14.45 -8.22
C GLY A 161 0.19 -14.23 -8.80
N PHE A 162 1.10 -13.65 -8.03
CA PHE A 162 2.49 -13.40 -8.43
C PHE A 162 3.41 -13.38 -7.21
N GLU A 163 4.71 -13.47 -7.42
CA GLU A 163 5.72 -13.24 -6.39
C GLU A 163 5.81 -11.73 -6.10
N PRO A 164 5.50 -11.26 -4.88
CA PRO A 164 5.56 -9.85 -4.55
C PRO A 164 7.01 -9.41 -4.34
N GLN A 165 7.35 -8.26 -4.92
CA GLN A 165 8.63 -7.59 -4.69
C GLN A 165 8.55 -6.55 -3.57
N TRP A 166 7.39 -5.96 -3.38
CA TRP A 166 7.09 -5.00 -2.33
C TRP A 166 5.72 -5.27 -1.73
N ILE A 167 5.59 -5.11 -0.43
CA ILE A 167 4.33 -5.29 0.28
C ILE A 167 4.18 -4.28 1.42
N LEU A 168 2.95 -3.81 1.61
CA LEU A 168 2.50 -3.03 2.77
C LEU A 168 1.35 -3.77 3.42
N VAL A 169 1.42 -3.97 4.73
CA VAL A 169 0.42 -4.70 5.52
C VAL A 169 -0.07 -3.85 6.68
N LYS A 170 -1.38 -3.89 6.97
CA LYS A 170 -2.01 -3.19 8.10
C LYS A 170 -3.07 -4.06 8.78
N ASN A 171 -3.00 -4.14 10.10
CA ASN A 171 -4.08 -4.65 10.92
C ASN A 171 -5.23 -3.63 10.95
N VAL A 172 -6.43 -4.01 10.50
CA VAL A 172 -7.62 -3.15 10.49
C VAL A 172 -8.53 -3.37 11.68
N THR A 173 -8.42 -4.52 12.35
CA THR A 173 -9.26 -4.86 13.53
C THR A 173 -8.69 -4.26 14.82
N ALA A 174 -7.38 -4.17 14.94
CA ALA A 174 -6.70 -3.69 16.15
C ALA A 174 -5.57 -2.71 15.80
N ALA A 175 -5.11 -1.97 16.79
CA ALA A 175 -3.95 -1.11 16.64
C ALA A 175 -2.71 -1.92 16.24
N GLY A 176 -1.97 -1.43 15.24
CA GLY A 176 -0.76 -2.06 14.71
C GLY A 176 -0.08 -1.16 13.70
N SER A 177 1.21 -1.32 13.52
CA SER A 177 1.97 -0.53 12.56
C SER A 177 1.65 -0.92 11.11
N TRP A 178 1.90 -0.01 10.18
CA TRP A 178 1.95 -0.25 8.75
C TRP A 178 3.31 -0.81 8.38
N ALA A 179 3.40 -2.11 8.19
CA ALA A 179 4.66 -2.80 7.93
C ALA A 179 4.96 -2.86 6.42
N MET A 180 6.15 -2.43 6.03
CA MET A 180 6.65 -2.45 4.66
C MET A 180 7.85 -3.37 4.53
N TYR A 181 7.81 -4.24 3.53
CA TYR A 181 8.91 -5.14 3.16
C TYR A 181 9.15 -5.06 1.66
N ASP A 182 10.37 -5.27 1.25
CA ASP A 182 10.73 -5.44 -0.16
C ASP A 182 11.98 -6.30 -0.34
N THR A 183 12.06 -6.97 -1.49
CA THR A 183 13.15 -7.90 -1.80
C THR A 183 14.48 -7.19 -2.02
N MET A 184 14.48 -5.90 -2.37
CA MET A 184 15.70 -5.12 -2.59
C MET A 184 16.45 -4.82 -1.29
N ARG A 185 15.76 -4.81 -0.14
CA ARG A 185 16.33 -4.62 1.19
C ARG A 185 16.54 -5.92 1.95
N GLY A 186 16.24 -7.07 1.34
CA GLY A 186 16.53 -8.37 1.93
C GLY A 186 15.33 -9.17 2.40
N TRP A 187 14.09 -8.76 2.03
CA TRP A 187 12.96 -9.66 2.25
C TRP A 187 13.09 -10.89 1.36
N ALA A 188 13.27 -12.05 1.97
CA ALA A 188 13.59 -13.27 1.28
C ALA A 188 12.92 -14.50 1.93
N VAL A 189 12.93 -15.62 1.23
CA VAL A 189 12.52 -16.91 1.80
C VAL A 189 13.57 -17.37 2.80
N SER A 190 13.20 -17.42 4.08
CA SER A 190 14.10 -17.90 5.12
C SER A 190 13.36 -18.67 6.20
N ALA A 191 13.85 -19.85 6.52
CA ALA A 191 13.26 -20.69 7.56
C ALA A 191 13.54 -20.20 9.00
N ASN A 192 14.55 -19.35 9.20
CA ASN A 192 15.03 -18.96 10.53
C ASN A 192 15.54 -17.52 10.62
N SER A 193 15.23 -16.65 9.67
CA SER A 193 15.86 -15.35 9.66
C SER A 193 15.12 -14.32 10.51
N SER A 194 15.84 -13.76 11.44
CA SER A 194 15.55 -12.44 11.99
C SER A 194 16.07 -11.31 11.07
N ASP A 195 16.22 -11.59 9.78
CA ASP A 195 17.04 -10.79 8.87
C ASP A 195 16.22 -10.00 7.85
N ASP A 196 14.90 -10.17 7.81
CA ASP A 196 14.04 -9.43 6.92
C ASP A 196 13.99 -7.95 7.30
N ALA A 197 14.53 -7.12 6.43
CA ALA A 197 14.53 -5.68 6.62
C ALA A 197 13.12 -5.09 6.47
N ARG A 198 12.66 -4.36 7.48
CA ARG A 198 11.33 -3.73 7.50
C ARG A 198 11.38 -2.27 7.91
N LEU A 199 10.45 -1.52 7.35
CA LEU A 199 10.13 -0.17 7.79
C LEU A 199 8.64 -0.09 8.15
N PHE A 200 8.29 0.94 8.91
CA PHE A 200 6.91 1.22 9.27
C PHE A 200 6.53 2.62 8.79
N ALA A 201 5.47 2.74 7.96
CA ALA A 201 5.03 4.02 7.41
C ALA A 201 4.59 5.03 8.49
N ASN A 202 4.20 4.53 9.65
CA ASN A 202 3.77 5.32 10.81
C ASN A 202 4.91 5.61 11.82
N SER A 203 6.17 5.36 11.47
CA SER A 203 7.29 5.52 12.40
C SER A 203 8.45 6.25 11.75
N SER A 204 9.10 7.13 12.51
CA SER A 204 10.39 7.74 12.16
C SER A 204 11.59 6.87 12.58
N GLY A 205 11.35 5.68 13.13
CA GLY A 205 12.39 4.73 13.52
C GLY A 205 13.20 4.26 12.31
N ALA A 206 14.46 3.93 12.56
CA ALA A 206 15.31 3.30 11.57
C ALA A 206 14.77 1.92 11.15
N GLU A 207 15.27 1.40 10.03
CA GLU A 207 15.03 0.05 9.60
C GLU A 207 15.30 -0.96 10.72
N SER A 208 14.43 -1.91 10.89
CA SER A 208 14.57 -3.01 11.85
C SER A 208 14.53 -4.34 11.14
N LEU A 209 15.24 -5.32 11.66
CA LEU A 209 15.23 -6.68 11.18
C LEU A 209 14.19 -7.52 11.94
N GLY A 210 13.61 -8.49 11.30
CA GLY A 210 12.73 -9.44 11.95
C GLY A 210 12.01 -10.34 10.97
N ASN A 211 11.90 -11.62 11.33
CA ASN A 211 11.13 -12.59 10.57
C ASN A 211 9.63 -12.32 10.76
N ALA A 212 8.96 -11.93 9.67
CA ALA A 212 7.53 -11.70 9.67
C ALA A 212 6.82 -12.71 8.79
N PHE A 213 7.21 -12.77 7.54
CA PHE A 213 6.61 -13.61 6.52
C PHE A 213 7.54 -13.75 5.31
N ASN A 214 7.36 -14.84 4.57
CA ASN A 214 8.16 -15.15 3.40
C ASN A 214 7.41 -14.81 2.12
N PRO A 215 8.09 -14.29 1.08
CA PRO A 215 7.54 -14.27 -0.27
C PRO A 215 7.44 -15.70 -0.80
N THR A 216 6.43 -15.95 -1.64
CA THR A 216 6.26 -17.21 -2.38
C THR A 216 6.09 -16.90 -3.86
N ALA A 217 6.21 -17.88 -4.74
CA ALA A 217 6.03 -17.67 -6.18
C ALA A 217 4.66 -17.07 -6.57
N THR A 218 3.65 -17.23 -5.70
CA THR A 218 2.28 -16.77 -5.97
C THR A 218 1.72 -15.85 -4.90
N GLY A 219 2.54 -15.43 -3.92
CA GLY A 219 2.07 -14.58 -2.83
C GLY A 219 3.05 -14.50 -1.66
N PHE A 220 2.55 -14.65 -0.46
CA PHE A 220 3.35 -14.62 0.76
C PHE A 220 2.73 -15.48 1.86
N GLU A 221 3.52 -15.84 2.87
CA GLU A 221 3.08 -16.69 3.97
C GLU A 221 3.63 -16.24 5.32
N PHE A 222 2.87 -16.46 6.37
CA PHE A 222 3.24 -16.20 7.75
C PHE A 222 3.42 -17.52 8.49
N GLN A 223 4.47 -17.61 9.27
CA GLN A 223 4.78 -18.81 10.08
C GLN A 223 4.66 -18.54 11.59
N LEU A 224 4.64 -17.27 12.00
CA LEU A 224 4.68 -16.89 13.40
C LEU A 224 3.45 -16.07 13.81
N ASN A 225 3.08 -16.19 15.09
CA ASN A 225 2.13 -15.27 15.70
C ASN A 225 2.78 -13.89 15.87
N ASN A 226 2.10 -12.86 15.37
CA ASN A 226 2.50 -11.49 15.58
C ASN A 226 1.30 -10.55 15.50
N ALA A 227 1.15 -9.67 16.48
CA ALA A 227 0.03 -8.73 16.56
C ALA A 227 -0.04 -7.78 15.36
N THR A 228 1.08 -7.49 14.71
CA THR A 228 1.15 -6.54 13.60
C THR A 228 0.70 -7.16 12.27
N TRP A 229 0.89 -8.46 12.05
CA TRP A 229 0.61 -9.10 10.74
C TRP A 229 -0.04 -10.49 10.78
N ASN A 230 -0.18 -11.16 11.93
CA ASN A 230 -0.82 -12.49 12.01
C ASN A 230 -1.52 -12.77 13.33
N ASN A 231 -2.09 -11.77 14.01
CA ASN A 231 -2.85 -12.01 15.24
C ASN A 231 -4.14 -12.77 14.95
N SER A 232 -4.41 -13.81 15.75
CA SER A 232 -5.54 -14.71 15.54
C SER A 232 -6.87 -13.97 15.52
N GLY A 233 -7.67 -14.21 14.47
CA GLY A 233 -9.00 -13.63 14.29
C GLY A 233 -9.04 -12.17 13.86
N ASN A 234 -7.88 -11.48 13.77
CA ASN A 234 -7.84 -10.13 13.26
C ASN A 234 -7.85 -10.12 11.73
N ASN A 235 -8.47 -9.12 11.16
CA ASN A 235 -8.42 -8.86 9.72
C ASN A 235 -7.28 -7.90 9.38
N PHE A 236 -6.64 -8.18 8.27
CA PHE A 236 -5.54 -7.39 7.72
C PHE A 236 -5.85 -7.03 6.27
N ILE A 237 -5.41 -5.85 5.88
CA ILE A 237 -5.31 -5.48 4.46
C ILE A 237 -3.87 -5.52 4.03
N TYR A 238 -3.66 -5.75 2.74
CA TYR A 238 -2.33 -5.65 2.13
C TYR A 238 -2.39 -4.98 0.76
N ILE A 239 -1.24 -4.44 0.36
CA ILE A 239 -0.91 -4.08 -1.01
C ILE A 239 0.33 -4.89 -1.36
N ALA A 240 0.29 -5.63 -2.45
CA ALA A 240 1.42 -6.37 -2.99
C ALA A 240 1.71 -5.86 -4.41
N ILE A 241 2.98 -5.60 -4.69
CA ILE A 241 3.45 -5.12 -6.00
C ILE A 241 4.55 -6.05 -6.47
N ARG A 242 4.45 -6.54 -7.72
CA ARG A 242 5.52 -7.30 -8.38
C ARG A 242 6.34 -6.39 -9.29
N ARG A 243 7.51 -6.84 -9.64
CA ARG A 243 8.29 -6.23 -10.72
C ARG A 243 7.61 -6.56 -12.06
N PRO A 244 7.34 -5.57 -12.92
CA PRO A 244 6.96 -5.86 -14.30
C PRO A 244 8.08 -6.65 -14.97
N MET A 245 7.77 -7.81 -15.50
CA MET A 245 8.72 -8.62 -16.25
C MET A 245 8.25 -8.69 -17.70
N LYS A 246 9.16 -8.41 -18.61
CA LYS A 246 8.95 -8.78 -20.02
C LYS A 246 9.06 -10.30 -20.11
N THR A 247 8.13 -10.95 -20.79
CA THR A 247 8.25 -12.36 -21.11
C THR A 247 9.51 -12.58 -21.96
N PRO A 248 10.41 -13.51 -21.59
CA PRO A 248 11.59 -13.78 -22.38
C PRO A 248 11.23 -14.27 -23.79
N GLU A 249 11.76 -13.61 -24.81
CA GLU A 249 11.56 -14.01 -26.21
C GLU A 249 12.50 -15.15 -26.63
N ALA A 250 13.59 -15.36 -25.88
CA ALA A 250 14.55 -16.43 -26.12
C ALA A 250 15.12 -16.98 -24.81
N GLY A 251 15.49 -18.25 -24.79
CA GLY A 251 16.08 -18.91 -23.60
C GLY A 251 17.36 -18.22 -23.09
N THR A 252 18.09 -17.52 -23.95
CA THR A 252 19.28 -16.74 -23.61
C THR A 252 18.98 -15.48 -22.79
N GLU A 253 17.72 -15.03 -22.72
CA GLU A 253 17.28 -13.93 -21.85
C GLU A 253 17.09 -14.39 -20.41
N VAL A 254 16.93 -15.71 -20.19
CA VAL A 254 16.75 -16.30 -18.87
C VAL A 254 18.04 -16.86 -18.30
N TYR A 255 18.91 -17.40 -19.17
CA TYR A 255 20.18 -18.01 -18.77
C TYR A 255 21.32 -17.48 -19.63
N THR A 256 22.34 -16.92 -19.00
CA THR A 256 23.63 -16.70 -19.62
C THR A 256 24.52 -17.87 -19.24
N THR A 257 24.89 -18.72 -20.19
CA THR A 257 25.97 -19.71 -19.99
C THR A 257 27.28 -18.94 -19.92
N ILE A 258 27.95 -19.03 -18.80
CA ILE A 258 29.31 -18.51 -18.59
C ILE A 258 30.30 -19.48 -19.20
#